data_d986bbaa9d6b68045c2a2f616c49e2a2
#
_entry.id   d986bbaa9d6b68045c2a2f616c49e2a2
#
_cell.length_a   1.000
_cell.length_b   1.000
_cell.length_c   1.000
_cell.angle_alpha   90.00
_cell.angle_beta   90.00
_cell.angle_gamma   90.00
#
_symmetry.space_group_name_H-M   'P 1'
#
loop_
_entity.id
_entity.type
_entity.pdbx_description
1 polymer ?
#
loop_
_entity_poly.entity_id
_entity_poly.type
_entity_poly.pdbx_seq_one_letter_code
_entity_poly.pdbx_strand_id
1 'polypeptide(L)'
;MTLSYLHGFASGPGSTKAQFFRGRIAAHGIALEIPDLAPDFTHMTVTGMLAMVEAILARGPAVLLGSSLGGYLAALAAARRPDRVRGLVLFAPAFGFAARWEARIGPAALARWREDGTAPVHHYGLGRDLPLATDLLDDARRYPEEPDPTAPALVHAGRHDEAVPLAAVERFARARPGRELAVYDSGHELTDVLEPMWERTAAFLRRLGALG
;
A
#
# COMPACT_ATOMS: atom_id res chain seq x y z
N MET A 1 -15.86 11.51 7.58
CA MET A 1 -14.94 10.92 6.57
C MET A 1 -13.93 10.07 7.32
N THR A 2 -13.72 8.82 6.89
CA THR A 2 -12.80 7.87 7.55
C THR A 2 -11.38 8.04 7.02
N LEU A 3 -10.37 7.93 7.90
CA LEU A 3 -8.98 7.76 7.51
C LEU A 3 -8.60 6.30 7.76
N SER A 4 -8.06 5.61 6.75
CA SER A 4 -7.63 4.22 6.89
C SER A 4 -6.23 4.03 6.33
N TYR A 5 -5.39 3.29 7.07
CA TYR A 5 -4.02 2.95 6.67
C TYR A 5 -3.93 1.47 6.30
N LEU A 6 -3.50 1.19 5.08
CA LEU A 6 -3.31 -0.13 4.52
C LEU A 6 -1.82 -0.49 4.58
N HIS A 7 -1.49 -1.49 5.39
CA HIS A 7 -0.09 -1.91 5.59
C HIS A 7 0.48 -2.68 4.38
N GLY A 8 1.79 -2.81 4.32
CA GLY A 8 2.50 -3.51 3.26
C GLY A 8 2.45 -5.04 3.40
N PHE A 9 3.04 -5.71 2.40
CA PHE A 9 3.24 -7.15 2.40
C PHE A 9 4.12 -7.60 3.58
N ALA A 10 3.82 -8.78 4.15
CA ALA A 10 4.53 -9.37 5.28
C ALA A 10 4.70 -8.43 6.49
N SER A 11 3.75 -7.54 6.68
CA SER A 11 3.68 -6.52 7.73
C SER A 11 2.33 -6.63 8.45
N GLY A 12 2.00 -5.64 9.29
CA GLY A 12 0.74 -5.64 10.01
C GLY A 12 0.39 -4.26 10.57
N PRO A 13 -0.73 -4.16 11.31
CA PRO A 13 -1.17 -2.91 11.93
C PRO A 13 -0.14 -2.27 12.86
N GLY A 14 0.78 -3.06 13.43
CA GLY A 14 1.86 -2.60 14.31
C GLY A 14 3.09 -2.02 13.61
N SER A 15 3.09 -1.91 12.27
CA SER A 15 4.26 -1.42 11.53
C SER A 15 4.65 0.01 11.92
N THR A 16 5.96 0.31 11.91
CA THR A 16 6.52 1.60 12.31
C THR A 16 5.83 2.78 11.64
N LYS A 17 5.65 2.73 10.31
CA LYS A 17 4.97 3.78 9.55
C LYS A 17 3.50 3.93 9.99
N ALA A 18 2.76 2.83 10.10
CA ALA A 18 1.35 2.87 10.50
C ALA A 18 1.18 3.50 11.88
N GLN A 19 2.02 3.10 12.84
CA GLN A 19 1.98 3.64 14.20
C GLN A 19 2.39 5.11 14.28
N PHE A 20 3.40 5.51 13.49
CA PHE A 20 3.80 6.92 13.40
C PHE A 20 2.63 7.78 12.89
N PHE A 21 2.02 7.43 11.75
CA PHE A 21 0.90 8.19 11.20
C PHE A 21 -0.33 8.15 12.12
N ARG A 22 -0.58 7.02 12.80
CA ARG A 22 -1.65 6.94 13.80
C ARG A 22 -1.45 7.95 14.93
N GLY A 23 -0.26 8.04 15.49
CA GLY A 23 0.06 9.00 16.55
C GLY A 23 -0.09 10.46 16.08
N ARG A 24 0.42 10.75 14.88
CA ARG A 24 0.33 12.10 14.31
C ARG A 24 -1.10 12.54 14.02
N ILE A 25 -1.92 11.67 13.44
CA ILE A 25 -3.32 11.94 13.14
C ILE A 25 -4.15 12.03 14.44
N ALA A 26 -3.87 11.19 15.43
CA ALA A 26 -4.54 11.22 16.72
C ALA A 26 -4.31 12.54 17.48
N ALA A 27 -3.15 13.19 17.31
CA ALA A 27 -2.88 14.50 17.88
C ALA A 27 -3.83 15.61 17.36
N HIS A 28 -4.52 15.36 16.24
CA HIS A 28 -5.58 16.22 15.70
C HIS A 28 -7.01 15.76 16.10
N GLY A 29 -7.14 14.84 17.06
CA GLY A 29 -8.44 14.32 17.51
C GLY A 29 -9.13 13.37 16.52
N ILE A 30 -8.39 12.83 15.54
CA ILE A 30 -8.92 11.97 14.48
C ILE A 30 -8.38 10.55 14.64
N ALA A 31 -9.25 9.55 14.48
CA ALA A 31 -8.84 8.15 14.48
C ALA A 31 -8.34 7.72 13.10
N LEU A 32 -7.19 7.03 13.06
CA LEU A 32 -6.71 6.31 11.88
C LEU A 32 -7.01 4.82 12.06
N GLU A 33 -7.89 4.28 11.23
CA GLU A 33 -8.17 2.85 11.19
C GLU A 33 -7.02 2.11 10.48
N ILE A 34 -6.55 1.01 11.08
CA ILE A 34 -5.47 0.20 10.50
C ILE A 34 -5.93 -1.27 10.53
N PRO A 35 -6.64 -1.74 9.49
CA PRO A 35 -7.08 -3.13 9.43
C PRO A 35 -5.89 -4.07 9.27
N ASP A 36 -6.01 -5.28 9.82
CA ASP A 36 -5.16 -6.40 9.42
C ASP A 36 -5.63 -6.92 8.07
N LEU A 37 -4.81 -6.72 7.03
CA LEU A 37 -5.15 -7.08 5.65
C LEU A 37 -4.86 -8.55 5.32
N ALA A 38 -4.17 -9.28 6.18
CA ALA A 38 -3.74 -10.64 5.94
C ALA A 38 -3.91 -11.52 7.20
N PRO A 39 -5.14 -11.64 7.76
CA PRO A 39 -5.40 -12.48 8.93
C PRO A 39 -5.07 -13.95 8.67
N ASP A 40 -5.23 -14.41 7.43
CA ASP A 40 -4.63 -15.64 6.91
C ASP A 40 -3.50 -15.26 5.94
N PHE A 41 -2.28 -15.14 6.47
CA PHE A 41 -1.12 -14.79 5.66
C PHE A 41 -0.80 -15.86 4.61
N THR A 42 -1.01 -17.12 4.93
CA THR A 42 -0.67 -18.25 4.04
C THR A 42 -1.44 -18.18 2.74
N HIS A 43 -2.74 -17.90 2.79
CA HIS A 43 -3.63 -17.87 1.65
C HIS A 43 -4.17 -16.47 1.32
N MET A 44 -3.38 -15.43 1.64
CA MET A 44 -3.75 -14.07 1.32
C MET A 44 -3.89 -13.86 -0.20
N THR A 45 -4.87 -13.06 -0.61
CA THR A 45 -5.11 -12.72 -2.01
C THR A 45 -5.39 -11.23 -2.17
N VAL A 46 -5.15 -10.68 -3.35
CA VAL A 46 -5.55 -9.30 -3.68
C VAL A 46 -7.07 -9.14 -3.54
N THR A 47 -7.84 -10.13 -4.00
CA THR A 47 -9.31 -10.14 -3.88
C THR A 47 -9.75 -10.06 -2.42
N GLY A 48 -9.17 -10.88 -1.53
CA GLY A 48 -9.51 -10.90 -0.11
C GLY A 48 -9.18 -9.58 0.58
N MET A 49 -7.98 -9.06 0.36
CA MET A 49 -7.56 -7.76 0.89
C MET A 49 -8.43 -6.61 0.37
N LEU A 50 -8.76 -6.62 -0.93
CA LEU A 50 -9.62 -5.61 -1.54
C LEU A 50 -11.03 -5.64 -0.96
N ALA A 51 -11.60 -6.82 -0.69
CA ALA A 51 -12.91 -6.96 -0.05
C ALA A 51 -12.93 -6.30 1.34
N MET A 52 -11.83 -6.40 2.12
CA MET A 52 -11.71 -5.71 3.41
C MET A 52 -11.69 -4.18 3.24
N VAL A 53 -10.99 -3.67 2.23
CA VAL A 53 -10.99 -2.23 1.92
C VAL A 53 -12.39 -1.78 1.44
N GLU A 54 -13.06 -2.56 0.61
CA GLU A 54 -14.42 -2.27 0.14
C GLU A 54 -15.43 -2.24 1.30
N ALA A 55 -15.27 -3.09 2.33
CA ALA A 55 -16.08 -3.05 3.55
C ALA A 55 -15.89 -1.73 4.34
N ILE A 56 -14.66 -1.18 4.35
CA ILE A 56 -14.40 0.15 4.92
C ILE A 56 -15.14 1.23 4.12
N LEU A 57 -15.01 1.19 2.80
CA LEU A 57 -15.63 2.17 1.89
C LEU A 57 -17.17 2.09 1.88
N ALA A 58 -17.75 0.93 2.20
CA ALA A 58 -19.20 0.76 2.33
C ALA A 58 -19.78 1.61 3.47
N ARG A 59 -19.00 1.90 4.52
CA ARG A 59 -19.42 2.73 5.67
C ARG A 59 -19.48 4.23 5.36
N GLY A 60 -18.84 4.67 4.26
CA GLY A 60 -18.86 6.07 3.84
C GLY A 60 -17.56 6.48 3.11
N PRO A 61 -17.49 7.76 2.70
CA PRO A 61 -16.29 8.28 2.05
C PRO A 61 -15.06 8.22 2.94
N ALA A 62 -13.89 7.87 2.34
CA ALA A 62 -12.63 7.72 3.04
C ALA A 62 -11.46 8.38 2.30
N VAL A 63 -10.41 8.70 3.05
CA VAL A 63 -9.05 8.89 2.53
C VAL A 63 -8.25 7.65 2.89
N LEU A 64 -7.59 7.06 1.92
CA LEU A 64 -6.77 5.86 2.11
C LEU A 64 -5.30 6.24 2.13
N LEU A 65 -4.61 5.86 3.19
CA LEU A 65 -3.16 5.88 3.29
C LEU A 65 -2.68 4.44 3.02
N GLY A 66 -1.65 4.23 2.20
CA GLY A 66 -1.22 2.86 1.91
C GLY A 66 0.27 2.74 1.65
N SER A 67 0.92 1.73 2.23
CA SER A 67 2.34 1.46 2.07
C SER A 67 2.59 0.22 1.22
N SER A 68 3.47 0.33 0.23
CA SER A 68 3.88 -0.78 -0.63
C SER A 68 2.66 -1.51 -1.23
N LEU A 69 2.41 -2.79 -0.91
CA LEU A 69 1.23 -3.54 -1.34
C LEU A 69 -0.07 -2.84 -0.90
N GLY A 70 -0.12 -2.28 0.32
CA GLY A 70 -1.25 -1.47 0.78
C GLY A 70 -1.47 -0.21 -0.06
N GLY A 71 -0.39 0.38 -0.60
CA GLY A 71 -0.47 1.50 -1.54
C GLY A 71 -1.06 1.10 -2.90
N TYR A 72 -0.69 -0.07 -3.41
CA TYR A 72 -1.32 -0.65 -4.59
C TYR A 72 -2.82 -0.91 -4.37
N LEU A 73 -3.18 -1.54 -3.23
CA LEU A 73 -4.58 -1.80 -2.88
C LEU A 73 -5.40 -0.52 -2.73
N ALA A 74 -4.83 0.54 -2.12
CA ALA A 74 -5.47 1.84 -2.01
C ALA A 74 -5.79 2.44 -3.38
N ALA A 75 -4.83 2.40 -4.31
CA ALA A 75 -5.02 2.88 -5.68
C ALA A 75 -6.06 2.03 -6.44
N LEU A 76 -6.01 0.71 -6.27
CA LEU A 76 -6.97 -0.23 -6.88
C LEU A 76 -8.39 0.01 -6.37
N ALA A 77 -8.58 0.12 -5.06
CA ALA A 77 -9.88 0.42 -4.45
C ALA A 77 -10.42 1.77 -4.93
N ALA A 78 -9.56 2.80 -5.02
CA ALA A 78 -9.96 4.12 -5.49
C ALA A 78 -10.38 4.12 -6.98
N ALA A 79 -9.71 3.32 -7.83
CA ALA A 79 -10.10 3.17 -9.23
C ALA A 79 -11.47 2.49 -9.37
N ARG A 80 -11.78 1.52 -8.49
CA ARG A 80 -13.07 0.80 -8.48
C ARG A 80 -14.21 1.59 -7.82
N ARG A 81 -13.88 2.43 -6.83
CA ARG A 81 -14.86 3.19 -6.03
C ARG A 81 -14.53 4.68 -6.00
N PRO A 82 -14.55 5.35 -7.18
CA PRO A 82 -14.23 6.79 -7.27
C PRO A 82 -15.21 7.66 -6.50
N ASP A 83 -16.45 7.18 -6.27
CA ASP A 83 -17.48 7.82 -5.46
C ASP A 83 -17.18 7.81 -3.95
N ARG A 84 -16.32 6.90 -3.49
CA ARG A 84 -16.03 6.66 -2.06
C ARG A 84 -14.64 7.10 -1.62
N VAL A 85 -13.66 7.17 -2.50
CA VAL A 85 -12.30 7.58 -2.13
C VAL A 85 -12.10 9.05 -2.44
N ARG A 86 -11.86 9.85 -1.40
CA ARG A 86 -11.68 11.30 -1.47
C ARG A 86 -10.24 11.73 -1.69
N GLY A 87 -9.29 10.85 -1.44
CA GLY A 87 -7.87 11.09 -1.65
C GLY A 87 -7.02 9.91 -1.25
N LEU A 88 -5.79 9.91 -1.72
CA LEU A 88 -4.80 8.85 -1.52
C LEU A 88 -3.50 9.44 -0.97
N VAL A 89 -2.92 8.79 0.05
CA VAL A 89 -1.52 9.01 0.46
C VAL A 89 -0.79 7.69 0.29
N LEU A 90 0.11 7.63 -0.67
CA LEU A 90 0.78 6.39 -1.09
C LEU A 90 2.26 6.45 -0.71
N PHE A 91 2.76 5.44 -0.02
CA PHE A 91 4.15 5.30 0.40
C PHE A 91 4.80 4.15 -0.38
N ALA A 92 5.67 4.46 -1.33
CA ALA A 92 6.34 3.49 -2.21
C ALA A 92 5.35 2.42 -2.76
N PRO A 93 4.26 2.82 -3.46
CA PRO A 93 3.19 1.90 -3.86
C PRO A 93 3.72 0.82 -4.79
N ALA A 94 3.42 -0.45 -4.50
CA ALA A 94 3.98 -1.62 -5.17
C ALA A 94 3.33 -1.91 -6.54
N PHE A 95 3.21 -0.90 -7.42
CA PHE A 95 2.69 -1.09 -8.77
C PHE A 95 3.50 -2.14 -9.55
N GLY A 96 2.82 -3.11 -10.19
CA GLY A 96 3.44 -4.22 -10.90
C GLY A 96 4.17 -5.22 -10.00
N PHE A 97 3.77 -5.36 -8.72
CA PHE A 97 4.50 -6.18 -7.74
C PHE A 97 4.57 -7.65 -8.15
N ALA A 98 3.50 -8.22 -8.69
CA ALA A 98 3.45 -9.65 -9.01
C ALA A 98 4.46 -9.99 -10.10
N ALA A 99 4.48 -9.25 -11.21
CA ALA A 99 5.43 -9.47 -12.30
C ALA A 99 6.88 -9.29 -11.84
N ARG A 100 7.17 -8.25 -11.02
CA ARG A 100 8.52 -8.05 -10.48
C ARG A 100 8.94 -9.14 -9.50
N TRP A 101 8.01 -9.61 -8.69
CA TRP A 101 8.30 -10.68 -7.75
C TRP A 101 8.59 -11.98 -8.48
N GLU A 102 7.75 -12.37 -9.45
CA GLU A 102 7.99 -13.54 -10.30
C GLU A 102 9.33 -13.46 -11.03
N ALA A 103 9.65 -12.29 -11.61
CA ALA A 103 10.94 -12.09 -12.27
C ALA A 103 12.14 -12.23 -11.32
N ARG A 104 12.02 -11.75 -10.08
CA ARG A 104 13.07 -11.84 -9.06
C ARG A 104 13.28 -13.27 -8.54
N ILE A 105 12.18 -14.01 -8.33
CA ILE A 105 12.23 -15.41 -7.89
C ILE A 105 12.78 -16.30 -9.01
N GLY A 106 12.40 -16.03 -10.24
CA GLY A 106 12.73 -16.83 -11.42
C GLY A 106 11.86 -18.07 -11.59
N PRO A 107 11.81 -18.61 -12.83
CA PRO A 107 10.85 -19.65 -13.18
C PRO A 107 11.05 -20.98 -12.43
N ALA A 108 12.27 -21.37 -12.17
CA ALA A 108 12.56 -22.63 -11.48
C ALA A 108 12.11 -22.61 -10.00
N ALA A 109 12.38 -21.51 -9.29
CA ALA A 109 11.97 -21.37 -7.90
C ALA A 109 10.44 -21.18 -7.77
N LEU A 110 9.82 -20.48 -8.71
CA LEU A 110 8.36 -20.36 -8.76
C LEU A 110 7.66 -21.70 -9.05
N ALA A 111 8.21 -22.52 -9.94
CA ALA A 111 7.70 -23.88 -10.21
C ALA A 111 7.76 -24.75 -8.96
N ARG A 112 8.91 -24.72 -8.24
CA ARG A 112 9.06 -25.44 -6.97
C ARG A 112 8.09 -24.95 -5.91
N TRP A 113 7.90 -23.64 -5.77
CA TRP A 113 6.92 -23.08 -4.84
C TRP A 113 5.49 -23.59 -5.11
N ARG A 114 5.11 -23.72 -6.40
CA ARG A 114 3.82 -24.30 -6.78
C ARG A 114 3.71 -25.80 -6.47
N GLU A 115 4.79 -26.54 -6.68
CA GLU A 115 4.85 -27.98 -6.38
C GLU A 115 4.78 -28.24 -4.87
N ASP A 116 5.50 -27.46 -4.06
CA ASP A 116 5.53 -27.55 -2.60
C ASP A 116 4.27 -26.97 -1.94
N GLY A 117 3.45 -26.23 -2.69
CA GLY A 117 2.23 -25.55 -2.24
C GLY A 117 2.52 -24.24 -1.50
N THR A 118 3.57 -24.16 -0.70
CA THR A 118 3.98 -22.95 0.04
C THR A 118 5.49 -22.75 0.00
N ALA A 119 5.91 -21.47 0.17
CA ALA A 119 7.32 -21.14 0.42
C ALA A 119 7.44 -20.30 1.71
N PRO A 120 8.57 -20.41 2.44
CA PRO A 120 8.82 -19.57 3.60
C PRO A 120 9.06 -18.12 3.17
N VAL A 121 8.35 -17.19 3.82
CA VAL A 121 8.50 -15.75 3.62
C VAL A 121 8.67 -15.07 4.97
N HIS A 122 9.68 -14.21 5.10
CA HIS A 122 9.90 -13.47 6.33
C HIS A 122 8.78 -12.47 6.60
N HIS A 123 8.10 -12.63 7.73
CA HIS A 123 7.05 -11.73 8.17
C HIS A 123 7.62 -10.71 9.15
N TYR A 124 7.89 -9.50 8.68
CA TYR A 124 8.57 -8.43 9.44
C TYR A 124 7.83 -8.06 10.73
N GLY A 125 6.49 -8.03 10.70
CA GLY A 125 5.69 -7.71 11.89
C GLY A 125 5.74 -8.77 12.99
N LEU A 126 6.06 -10.02 12.65
CA LEU A 126 6.17 -11.15 13.59
C LEU A 126 7.61 -11.60 13.84
N GLY A 127 8.58 -11.09 13.06
CA GLY A 127 10.01 -11.41 13.19
C GLY A 127 10.33 -12.89 12.94
N ARG A 128 9.54 -13.57 12.11
CA ARG A 128 9.73 -14.99 11.77
C ARG A 128 9.22 -15.30 10.37
N ASP A 129 9.66 -16.41 9.81
CA ASP A 129 9.18 -16.91 8.54
C ASP A 129 7.80 -17.55 8.71
N LEU A 130 6.91 -17.30 7.74
CA LEU A 130 5.60 -17.92 7.63
C LEU A 130 5.45 -18.55 6.24
N PRO A 131 4.69 -19.65 6.13
CA PRO A 131 4.37 -20.21 4.84
C PRO A 131 3.46 -19.27 4.04
N LEU A 132 3.75 -19.11 2.75
CA LEU A 132 2.92 -18.36 1.81
C LEU A 132 2.65 -19.24 0.59
N ALA A 133 1.38 -19.35 0.20
CA ALA A 133 0.95 -19.99 -1.04
C ALA A 133 1.10 -19.03 -2.23
N THR A 134 1.03 -19.55 -3.47
CA THR A 134 1.11 -18.73 -4.67
C THR A 134 -0.17 -17.95 -4.95
N ASP A 135 -1.22 -18.13 -4.14
CA ASP A 135 -2.54 -17.52 -4.28
C ASP A 135 -2.49 -16.01 -4.51
N LEU A 136 -1.58 -15.33 -3.77
CA LEU A 136 -1.38 -13.88 -3.93
C LEU A 136 -0.95 -13.51 -5.35
N LEU A 137 0.02 -14.23 -5.92
CA LEU A 137 0.54 -13.95 -7.27
C LEU A 137 -0.47 -14.32 -8.35
N ASP A 138 -1.12 -15.46 -8.19
CA ASP A 138 -2.08 -15.97 -9.16
C ASP A 138 -3.36 -15.11 -9.20
N ASP A 139 -3.83 -14.67 -8.02
CA ASP A 139 -4.99 -13.76 -7.94
C ASP A 139 -4.65 -12.33 -8.41
N ALA A 140 -3.43 -11.85 -8.19
CA ALA A 140 -2.98 -10.53 -8.62
C ALA A 140 -3.10 -10.32 -10.15
N ARG A 141 -2.97 -11.38 -10.94
CA ARG A 141 -3.11 -11.34 -12.41
C ARG A 141 -4.52 -10.94 -12.89
N ARG A 142 -5.50 -10.96 -12.01
CA ARG A 142 -6.89 -10.54 -12.29
C ARG A 142 -7.06 -9.01 -12.25
N TYR A 143 -6.04 -8.29 -11.82
CA TYR A 143 -6.08 -6.86 -11.56
C TYR A 143 -5.03 -6.11 -12.38
N PRO A 144 -5.26 -4.83 -12.72
CA PRO A 144 -4.28 -4.03 -13.40
C PRO A 144 -3.03 -3.86 -12.54
N GLU A 145 -1.86 -4.00 -13.13
CA GLU A 145 -0.58 -3.80 -12.46
C GLU A 145 -0.39 -2.37 -11.96
N GLU A 146 -0.95 -1.41 -12.68
CA GLU A 146 -0.91 0.03 -12.39
C GLU A 146 -2.34 0.59 -12.44
N PRO A 147 -3.06 0.59 -11.31
CA PRO A 147 -4.41 1.15 -11.25
C PRO A 147 -4.41 2.64 -11.54
N ASP A 148 -5.48 3.15 -12.17
CA ASP A 148 -5.58 4.55 -12.57
C ASP A 148 -6.77 5.28 -11.90
N PRO A 149 -6.71 5.53 -10.55
CA PRO A 149 -7.73 6.25 -9.83
C PRO A 149 -7.84 7.71 -10.27
N THR A 150 -9.07 8.27 -10.18
CA THR A 150 -9.31 9.70 -10.42
C THR A 150 -9.16 10.56 -9.17
N ALA A 151 -9.12 9.95 -7.99
CA ALA A 151 -8.93 10.65 -6.73
C ALA A 151 -7.58 11.39 -6.69
N PRO A 152 -7.49 12.58 -6.08
CA PRO A 152 -6.22 13.25 -5.84
C PRO A 152 -5.31 12.36 -4.99
N ALA A 153 -4.00 12.38 -5.29
CA ALA A 153 -3.04 11.54 -4.61
C ALA A 153 -1.75 12.29 -4.25
N LEU A 154 -1.24 12.04 -3.04
CA LEU A 154 0.11 12.37 -2.65
C LEU A 154 0.93 11.07 -2.59
N VAL A 155 2.00 11.01 -3.37
CA VAL A 155 2.87 9.83 -3.43
C VAL A 155 4.23 10.16 -2.85
N HIS A 156 4.68 9.34 -1.91
CA HIS A 156 6.02 9.38 -1.32
C HIS A 156 6.86 8.25 -1.90
N ALA A 157 8.04 8.53 -2.40
CA ALA A 157 8.94 7.54 -2.99
C ALA A 157 10.39 7.73 -2.53
N GLY A 158 11.10 6.63 -2.37
CA GLY A 158 12.54 6.62 -2.12
C GLY A 158 13.31 6.64 -3.45
N ARG A 159 14.39 7.43 -3.50
CA ARG A 159 15.29 7.47 -4.67
C ARG A 159 16.04 6.16 -4.87
N HIS A 160 16.34 5.47 -3.77
CA HIS A 160 17.11 4.23 -3.72
C HIS A 160 16.24 3.00 -3.44
N ASP A 161 14.95 3.08 -3.82
CA ASP A 161 14.01 1.96 -3.66
C ASP A 161 14.36 0.84 -4.64
N GLU A 162 14.84 -0.29 -4.09
CA GLU A 162 15.20 -1.48 -4.86
C GLU A 162 13.99 -2.41 -5.12
N ALA A 163 12.90 -2.24 -4.38
CA ALA A 163 11.69 -3.05 -4.53
C ALA A 163 10.73 -2.46 -5.56
N VAL A 164 10.58 -1.12 -5.57
CA VAL A 164 9.69 -0.39 -6.49
C VAL A 164 10.51 0.67 -7.23
N PRO A 165 10.79 0.47 -8.53
CA PRO A 165 11.55 1.45 -9.32
C PRO A 165 10.89 2.84 -9.29
N LEU A 166 11.66 3.88 -8.99
CA LEU A 166 11.17 5.27 -8.94
C LEU A 166 10.44 5.66 -10.23
N ALA A 167 10.92 5.19 -11.40
CA ALA A 167 10.29 5.45 -12.69
C ALA A 167 8.84 4.95 -12.78
N ALA A 168 8.47 3.87 -12.08
CA ALA A 168 7.08 3.40 -12.05
C ALA A 168 6.19 4.37 -11.24
N VAL A 169 6.70 4.87 -10.13
CA VAL A 169 5.98 5.84 -9.28
C VAL A 169 5.86 7.21 -9.99
N GLU A 170 6.91 7.64 -10.67
CA GLU A 170 6.89 8.87 -11.49
C GLU A 170 5.87 8.79 -12.63
N ARG A 171 5.79 7.65 -13.30
CA ARG A 171 4.82 7.41 -14.37
C ARG A 171 3.39 7.53 -13.84
N PHE A 172 3.10 6.88 -12.71
CA PHE A 172 1.79 7.01 -12.05
C PHE A 172 1.47 8.46 -11.67
N ALA A 173 2.43 9.19 -11.09
CA ALA A 173 2.21 10.57 -10.67
C ALA A 173 1.93 11.50 -11.86
N ARG A 174 2.66 11.32 -12.98
CA ARG A 174 2.49 12.13 -14.20
C ARG A 174 1.24 11.79 -15.01
N ALA A 175 0.63 10.62 -14.78
CA ALA A 175 -0.50 10.15 -15.59
C ALA A 175 -1.76 10.99 -15.44
N ARG A 176 -1.93 11.71 -14.33
CA ARG A 176 -3.12 12.56 -14.09
C ARG A 176 -2.80 13.83 -13.32
N PRO A 177 -3.47 14.95 -13.65
CA PRO A 177 -3.50 16.13 -12.79
C PRO A 177 -4.03 15.79 -11.38
N GLY A 178 -3.55 16.49 -10.37
CA GLY A 178 -3.96 16.27 -8.97
C GLY A 178 -3.21 15.13 -8.26
N ARG A 179 -2.23 14.51 -8.92
CA ARG A 179 -1.26 13.61 -8.29
C ARG A 179 0.04 14.35 -8.03
N GLU A 180 0.45 14.36 -6.78
CA GLU A 180 1.68 14.98 -6.30
C GLU A 180 2.72 13.90 -5.98
N LEU A 181 3.99 14.13 -6.30
CA LEU A 181 5.10 13.22 -5.99
C LEU A 181 6.11 13.93 -5.09
N ALA A 182 6.48 13.28 -4.00
CA ALA A 182 7.60 13.64 -3.14
C ALA A 182 8.65 12.53 -3.17
N VAL A 183 9.85 12.86 -3.62
CA VAL A 183 10.98 11.92 -3.68
C VAL A 183 11.97 12.26 -2.56
N TYR A 184 12.41 11.23 -1.84
CA TYR A 184 13.33 11.33 -0.72
C TYR A 184 14.63 10.60 -1.00
N ASP A 185 15.70 11.02 -0.37
CA ASP A 185 16.98 10.31 -0.35
C ASP A 185 16.89 9.14 0.66
N SER A 186 16.14 8.10 0.27
CA SER A 186 15.73 6.96 1.11
C SER A 186 15.49 5.72 0.26
N GLY A 187 15.39 4.56 0.91
CA GLY A 187 15.01 3.27 0.31
C GLY A 187 13.49 3.02 0.33
N HIS A 188 13.12 1.73 0.17
CA HIS A 188 11.72 1.30 0.11
C HIS A 188 10.93 1.60 1.40
N GLU A 189 11.56 1.40 2.55
CA GLU A 189 10.89 1.50 3.84
C GLU A 189 10.49 2.93 4.21
N LEU A 190 11.22 3.96 3.77
CA LEU A 190 10.95 5.38 4.05
C LEU A 190 10.87 5.70 5.55
N THR A 191 11.45 4.86 6.42
CA THR A 191 11.35 5.04 7.88
C THR A 191 12.31 6.07 8.43
N ASP A 192 13.30 6.46 7.68
CA ASP A 192 14.29 7.51 7.95
C ASP A 192 13.80 8.93 7.60
N VAL A 193 12.67 9.03 6.88
CA VAL A 193 12.09 10.30 6.40
C VAL A 193 10.65 10.53 6.86
N LEU A 194 10.27 9.96 8.02
CA LEU A 194 8.90 10.00 8.54
C LEU A 194 8.39 11.43 8.78
N GLU A 195 9.22 12.31 9.35
CA GLU A 195 8.82 13.70 9.64
C GLU A 195 8.56 14.52 8.36
N PRO A 196 9.48 14.57 7.38
CA PRO A 196 9.18 15.27 6.12
C PRO A 196 7.99 14.67 5.35
N MET A 197 7.74 13.36 5.45
CA MET A 197 6.53 12.75 4.90
C MET A 197 5.27 13.24 5.63
N TRP A 198 5.33 13.35 6.97
CA TRP A 198 4.21 13.85 7.75
C TRP A 198 3.84 15.28 7.38
N GLU A 199 4.80 16.18 7.28
CA GLU A 199 4.56 17.58 6.92
C GLU A 199 3.78 17.70 5.61
N ARG A 200 4.18 16.96 4.56
CA ARG A 200 3.48 16.94 3.28
C ARG A 200 2.12 16.26 3.37
N THR A 201 2.03 15.15 4.10
CA THR A 201 0.76 14.43 4.31
C THR A 201 -0.25 15.30 5.05
N ALA A 202 0.15 15.98 6.12
CA ALA A 202 -0.72 16.86 6.87
C ALA A 202 -1.25 18.03 6.02
N ALA A 203 -0.39 18.65 5.21
CA ALA A 203 -0.79 19.70 4.28
C ALA A 203 -1.80 19.17 3.23
N PHE A 204 -1.57 17.97 2.69
CA PHE A 204 -2.48 17.32 1.75
C PHE A 204 -3.83 16.98 2.39
N LEU A 205 -3.82 16.38 3.59
CA LEU A 205 -5.05 16.04 4.31
C LEU A 205 -5.87 17.28 4.68
N ARG A 206 -5.23 18.42 5.02
CA ARG A 206 -5.92 19.69 5.27
C ARG A 206 -6.61 20.19 4.00
N ARG A 207 -5.97 20.13 2.83
CA ARG A 207 -6.60 20.51 1.55
C ARG A 207 -7.83 19.64 1.21
N LEU A 208 -7.87 18.41 1.68
CA LEU A 208 -9.01 17.51 1.53
C LEU A 208 -10.09 17.73 2.60
N GLY A 209 -9.87 18.60 3.59
CA GLY A 209 -10.75 18.75 4.75
C GLY A 209 -10.78 17.50 5.65
N ALA A 210 -9.73 16.68 5.60
CA ALA A 210 -9.60 15.46 6.37
C ALA A 210 -8.78 15.64 7.66
N LEU A 211 -8.12 16.79 7.81
CA LEU A 211 -7.37 17.21 8.98
C LEU A 211 -7.72 18.67 9.26
N GLY A 212 -8.00 19.00 10.51
CA GLY A 212 -8.22 20.37 10.96
C GLY A 212 -6.92 21.18 11.11
#